data_a2eb9548c4639920f599a5b86175fd8c
#
_entry.id   a2eb9548c4639920f599a5b86175fd8c
#
_cell.length_a   1.000
_cell.length_b   1.000
_cell.length_c   1.000
_cell.angle_alpha   90.00
_cell.angle_beta   90.00
_cell.angle_gamma   90.00
#
_symmetry.space_group_name_H-M   'P 1'
#
loop_
_entity.id
_entity.type
_entity.pdbx_description
1 polymer ?
#
loop_
_entity_poly.entity_id
_entity_poly.type
_entity_poly.pdbx_seq_one_letter_code
_entity_poly.pdbx_strand_id
1 'polypeptide(L)'
;DIDFCQTRRDEVIEYVNNKYGAECVAHIITFGTLASRAAVRDIGRVLEVPYGEVDSFAKLIPFNPSNPLSLSESIKSERGLQERISSDERISNIIDVSLKIEGSHRHASTHAAGVVIGHEKLSKVVPLYKDQNTDTNATQFSMKYVEEAGLIKFDFLGLTTLSIIDDCVKLVKKDNQKFVIN
;
A
#
# COMPACT_ATOMS: atom_id res chain seq x y z
N ASP A 1 -10.98 12.62 -6.21
CA ASP A 1 -9.84 12.86 -5.32
C ASP A 1 -10.08 14.17 -4.58
N ILE A 2 -9.87 14.18 -3.27
CA ILE A 2 -10.00 15.36 -2.43
C ILE A 2 -8.77 15.45 -1.54
N ASP A 3 -8.08 16.61 -1.63
CA ASP A 3 -6.84 16.84 -0.90
C ASP A 3 -7.12 17.48 0.45
N PHE A 4 -6.59 16.89 1.50
CA PHE A 4 -6.68 17.37 2.88
C PHE A 4 -5.29 17.57 3.49
N CYS A 5 -5.23 18.40 4.51
CA CYS A 5 -4.06 18.46 5.40
C CYS A 5 -3.78 17.07 6.00
N GLN A 6 -2.56 16.57 5.83
CA GLN A 6 -2.18 15.24 6.26
C GLN A 6 -2.44 15.02 7.77
N THR A 7 -2.13 16.00 8.60
CA THR A 7 -2.26 15.91 10.07
C THR A 7 -3.70 15.86 10.56
N ARG A 8 -4.67 16.37 9.76
CA ARG A 8 -6.10 16.45 10.13
C ARG A 8 -7.01 15.60 9.25
N ARG A 9 -6.46 14.79 8.36
CA ARG A 9 -7.23 13.94 7.45
C ARG A 9 -8.16 12.98 8.20
N ASP A 10 -7.72 12.43 9.32
CA ASP A 10 -8.49 11.47 10.09
C ASP A 10 -9.75 12.11 10.74
N GLU A 11 -9.71 13.40 11.07
CA GLU A 11 -10.90 14.17 11.51
C GLU A 11 -11.98 14.20 10.41
N VAL A 12 -11.57 14.25 9.14
CA VAL A 12 -12.51 14.22 8.00
C VAL A 12 -13.15 12.83 7.87
N ILE A 13 -12.38 11.77 8.05
CA ILE A 13 -12.91 10.40 8.03
C ILE A 13 -13.89 10.19 9.18
N GLU A 14 -13.57 10.67 10.37
CA GLU A 14 -14.47 10.63 11.51
C GLU A 14 -15.76 11.42 11.26
N TYR A 15 -15.66 12.62 10.69
CA TYR A 15 -16.82 13.41 10.28
C TYR A 15 -17.72 12.65 9.30
N VAL A 16 -17.14 11.99 8.30
CA VAL A 16 -17.88 11.20 7.30
C VAL A 16 -18.57 10.01 7.96
N ASN A 17 -17.88 9.29 8.85
CA ASN A 17 -18.46 8.21 9.64
C ASN A 17 -19.66 8.67 10.47
N ASN A 18 -19.54 9.83 11.13
CA ASN A 18 -20.61 10.38 11.96
C ASN A 18 -21.80 10.88 11.12
N LYS A 19 -21.53 11.44 9.93
CA LYS A 19 -22.56 12.02 9.05
C LYS A 19 -23.38 10.95 8.33
N TYR A 20 -22.74 9.91 7.81
CA TYR A 20 -23.39 8.89 6.98
C TYR A 20 -23.67 7.59 7.73
N GLY A 21 -23.12 7.43 8.92
CA GLY A 21 -23.22 6.24 9.76
C GLY A 21 -22.05 5.26 9.51
N ALA A 22 -21.44 4.78 10.59
CA ALA A 22 -20.27 3.89 10.55
C ALA A 22 -20.51 2.57 9.78
N GLU A 23 -21.77 2.15 9.63
CA GLU A 23 -22.15 0.96 8.85
C GLU A 23 -22.28 1.23 7.34
N CYS A 24 -22.30 2.50 6.94
CA CYS A 24 -22.38 2.95 5.54
C CYS A 24 -21.04 3.46 5.01
N VAL A 25 -20.00 3.47 5.83
CA VAL A 25 -18.65 3.96 5.46
C VAL A 25 -17.62 2.87 5.72
N ALA A 26 -16.72 2.67 4.80
CA ALA A 26 -15.59 1.75 4.98
C ALA A 26 -14.38 2.20 4.18
N HIS A 27 -13.19 1.81 4.63
CA HIS A 27 -11.99 1.88 3.82
C HIS A 27 -12.03 0.85 2.68
N ILE A 28 -11.22 1.05 1.67
CA ILE A 28 -11.02 0.06 0.60
C ILE A 28 -9.86 -0.84 1.01
N ILE A 29 -10.01 -2.16 0.83
CA ILE A 29 -8.93 -3.12 1.06
C ILE A 29 -7.86 -3.00 -0.01
N THR A 30 -6.61 -3.24 0.37
CA THR A 30 -5.50 -3.46 -0.55
C THR A 30 -4.83 -4.79 -0.25
N PHE A 31 -4.32 -5.44 -1.29
CA PHE A 31 -3.59 -6.69 -1.17
C PHE A 31 -2.12 -6.45 -1.53
N GLY A 32 -1.25 -6.65 -0.56
CA GLY A 32 0.18 -6.68 -0.82
C GLY A 32 0.55 -7.98 -1.50
N THR A 33 1.35 -7.91 -2.56
CA THR A 33 1.88 -9.07 -3.27
C THR A 33 3.38 -9.22 -3.03
N LEU A 34 3.86 -10.45 -3.19
CA LEU A 34 5.29 -10.75 -3.15
C LEU A 34 5.96 -10.26 -4.43
N ALA A 35 6.61 -9.10 -4.35
CA ALA A 35 7.48 -8.63 -5.42
C ALA A 35 8.82 -9.41 -5.41
N SER A 36 9.53 -9.42 -6.54
CA SER A 36 10.76 -10.18 -6.80
C SER A 36 11.76 -10.18 -5.63
N ARG A 37 12.17 -8.99 -5.16
CA ARG A 37 13.12 -8.87 -4.04
C ARG A 37 12.59 -9.41 -2.72
N ALA A 38 11.29 -9.27 -2.47
CA ALA A 38 10.66 -9.75 -1.25
C ALA A 38 10.52 -11.27 -1.28
N ALA A 39 10.13 -11.85 -2.41
CA ALA A 39 10.06 -13.29 -2.60
C ALA A 39 11.42 -13.94 -2.32
N VAL A 40 12.49 -13.44 -2.93
CA VAL A 40 13.85 -13.95 -2.73
C VAL A 40 14.28 -13.91 -1.26
N ARG A 41 14.03 -12.78 -0.56
CA ARG A 41 14.39 -12.66 0.86
C ARG A 41 13.58 -13.57 1.76
N ASP A 42 12.28 -13.70 1.50
CA ASP A 42 11.41 -14.57 2.30
C ASP A 42 11.77 -16.05 2.11
N ILE A 43 12.03 -16.49 0.87
CA ILE A 43 12.47 -17.86 0.60
C ILE A 43 13.87 -18.14 1.15
N GLY A 44 14.79 -17.19 1.01
CA GLY A 44 16.12 -17.32 1.61
C GLY A 44 16.06 -17.53 3.12
N ARG A 45 15.16 -16.80 3.81
CA ARG A 45 14.94 -16.99 5.24
C ARG A 45 14.33 -18.36 5.57
N VAL A 46 13.36 -18.83 4.79
CA VAL A 46 12.73 -20.15 4.99
C VAL A 46 13.71 -21.28 4.75
N LEU A 47 14.62 -21.13 3.79
CA LEU A 47 15.68 -22.09 3.48
C LEU A 47 16.93 -21.91 4.38
N GLU A 48 16.84 -21.09 5.41
CA GLU A 48 17.89 -20.84 6.41
C GLU A 48 19.23 -20.35 5.83
N VAL A 49 19.19 -19.71 4.66
CA VAL A 49 20.39 -19.08 4.08
C VAL A 49 20.68 -17.76 4.81
N PRO A 50 21.95 -17.47 5.16
CA PRO A 50 22.31 -16.26 5.89
C PRO A 50 21.75 -14.98 5.23
N TYR A 51 21.10 -14.13 6.02
CA TYR A 51 20.42 -12.94 5.53
C TYR A 51 21.34 -12.05 4.66
N GLY A 52 22.59 -11.86 5.05
CA GLY A 52 23.55 -11.03 4.31
C GLY A 52 23.85 -11.55 2.89
N GLU A 53 23.88 -12.87 2.71
CA GLU A 53 24.07 -13.50 1.39
C GLU A 53 22.82 -13.27 0.52
N VAL A 54 21.65 -13.58 1.06
CA VAL A 54 20.38 -13.40 0.36
C VAL A 54 20.11 -11.93 0.02
N ASP A 55 20.37 -11.01 0.93
CA ASP A 55 20.15 -9.58 0.71
C ASP A 55 21.12 -9.01 -0.33
N SER A 56 22.38 -9.44 -0.31
CA SER A 56 23.35 -9.06 -1.34
C SER A 56 22.93 -9.51 -2.73
N PHE A 57 22.40 -10.73 -2.84
CA PHE A 57 21.84 -11.24 -4.09
C PHE A 57 20.56 -10.49 -4.50
N ALA A 58 19.61 -10.30 -3.58
CA ALA A 58 18.35 -9.60 -3.84
C ALA A 58 18.57 -8.15 -4.33
N LYS A 59 19.65 -7.49 -3.91
CA LYS A 59 20.01 -6.15 -4.38
C LYS A 59 20.44 -6.10 -5.85
N LEU A 60 20.88 -7.21 -6.44
CA LEU A 60 21.19 -7.30 -7.87
C LEU A 60 19.92 -7.23 -8.73
N ILE A 61 18.75 -7.59 -8.20
CA ILE A 61 17.48 -7.49 -8.92
C ILE A 61 17.17 -6.00 -9.15
N PRO A 62 16.93 -5.55 -10.39
CA PRO A 62 16.59 -4.17 -10.69
C PRO A 62 15.33 -3.72 -9.91
N PHE A 63 15.33 -2.48 -9.46
CA PHE A 63 14.19 -1.90 -8.77
C PHE A 63 13.76 -0.61 -9.45
N ASN A 64 12.63 -0.66 -10.15
CA ASN A 64 11.99 0.51 -10.73
C ASN A 64 10.52 0.53 -10.30
N PRO A 65 10.12 1.41 -9.37
CA PRO A 65 8.74 1.48 -8.90
C PRO A 65 7.73 1.81 -9.99
N SER A 66 8.13 2.58 -11.02
CA SER A 66 7.24 3.00 -12.11
C SER A 66 7.05 1.92 -13.18
N ASN A 67 7.99 1.00 -13.29
CA ASN A 67 7.92 -0.13 -14.23
C ASN A 67 8.63 -1.35 -13.60
N PRO A 68 7.98 -2.04 -12.65
CA PRO A 68 8.57 -3.18 -11.95
C PRO A 68 8.75 -4.36 -12.92
N LEU A 69 9.97 -4.85 -13.01
CA LEU A 69 10.28 -6.09 -13.73
C LEU A 69 9.97 -7.30 -12.86
N SER A 70 9.43 -8.35 -13.46
CA SER A 70 9.32 -9.66 -12.82
C SER A 70 10.71 -10.25 -12.55
N LEU A 71 10.77 -11.23 -11.64
CA LEU A 71 12.01 -11.95 -11.35
C LEU A 71 12.56 -12.64 -12.61
N SER A 72 11.67 -13.24 -13.41
CA SER A 72 12.03 -13.88 -14.68
C SER A 72 12.66 -12.90 -15.68
N GLU A 73 12.08 -11.70 -15.83
CA GLU A 73 12.62 -10.66 -16.71
C GLU A 73 13.95 -10.11 -16.18
N SER A 74 14.04 -9.91 -14.86
CA SER A 74 15.27 -9.46 -14.21
C SER A 74 16.42 -10.43 -14.40
N ILE A 75 16.16 -11.74 -14.30
CA ILE A 75 17.18 -12.76 -14.54
C ILE A 75 17.67 -12.72 -16.01
N LYS A 76 16.76 -12.50 -16.95
CA LYS A 76 17.14 -12.43 -18.38
C LYS A 76 17.96 -11.19 -18.73
N SER A 77 17.69 -10.06 -18.07
CA SER A 77 18.37 -8.79 -18.36
C SER A 77 19.69 -8.62 -17.61
N GLU A 78 19.86 -9.26 -16.45
CA GLU A 78 21.00 -9.01 -15.56
C GLU A 78 21.99 -10.18 -15.55
N ARG A 79 23.13 -9.99 -16.20
CA ARG A 79 24.20 -11.01 -16.25
C ARG A 79 24.72 -11.40 -14.87
N GLY A 80 24.83 -10.44 -13.94
CA GLY A 80 25.27 -10.71 -12.57
C GLY A 80 24.34 -11.65 -11.79
N LEU A 81 23.01 -11.61 -12.07
CA LEU A 81 22.07 -12.58 -11.52
C LEU A 81 22.31 -13.97 -12.08
N GLN A 82 22.47 -14.09 -13.40
CA GLN A 82 22.70 -15.37 -14.07
C GLN A 82 23.99 -16.06 -13.58
N GLU A 83 25.08 -15.30 -13.47
CA GLU A 83 26.37 -15.80 -12.97
C GLU A 83 26.25 -16.32 -11.52
N ARG A 84 25.53 -15.56 -10.67
CA ARG A 84 25.35 -15.92 -9.26
C ARG A 84 24.44 -17.16 -9.10
N ILE A 85 23.37 -17.26 -9.88
CA ILE A 85 22.48 -18.43 -9.90
C ILE A 85 23.23 -19.68 -10.34
N SER A 86 24.07 -19.56 -11.38
CA SER A 86 24.84 -20.69 -11.93
C SER A 86 25.98 -21.14 -11.02
N SER A 87 26.50 -20.28 -10.16
CA SER A 87 27.65 -20.55 -9.28
C SER A 87 27.28 -21.04 -7.88
N ASP A 88 26.03 -20.89 -7.42
CA ASP A 88 25.59 -21.27 -6.08
C ASP A 88 24.25 -21.99 -6.13
N GLU A 89 24.26 -23.31 -5.84
CA GLU A 89 23.07 -24.16 -5.85
C GLU A 89 22.01 -23.70 -4.85
N ARG A 90 22.40 -23.12 -3.69
CA ARG A 90 21.46 -22.57 -2.69
C ARG A 90 20.71 -21.38 -3.26
N ILE A 91 21.41 -20.51 -4.00
CA ILE A 91 20.79 -19.39 -4.69
C ILE A 91 19.86 -19.86 -5.79
N SER A 92 20.28 -20.87 -6.58
CA SER A 92 19.42 -21.50 -7.58
C SER A 92 18.12 -22.03 -7.01
N ASN A 93 18.18 -22.75 -5.88
CA ASN A 93 16.98 -23.24 -5.19
C ASN A 93 16.06 -22.10 -4.68
N ILE A 94 16.65 -21.03 -4.13
CA ILE A 94 15.87 -19.84 -3.74
C ILE A 94 15.13 -19.27 -4.95
N ILE A 95 15.78 -19.15 -6.09
CA ILE A 95 15.19 -18.59 -7.30
C ILE A 95 14.08 -19.48 -7.84
N ASP A 96 14.28 -20.79 -7.91
CA ASP A 96 13.27 -21.74 -8.41
C ASP A 96 11.97 -21.68 -7.61
N VAL A 97 12.06 -21.54 -6.28
CA VAL A 97 10.88 -21.38 -5.42
C VAL A 97 10.32 -19.97 -5.55
N SER A 98 11.16 -18.94 -5.59
CA SER A 98 10.73 -17.55 -5.70
C SER A 98 9.94 -17.27 -6.97
N LEU A 99 10.34 -17.86 -8.11
CA LEU A 99 9.62 -17.76 -9.38
C LEU A 99 8.19 -18.33 -9.31
N LYS A 100 7.95 -19.32 -8.42
CA LYS A 100 6.63 -19.95 -8.26
C LYS A 100 5.71 -19.13 -7.37
N ILE A 101 6.24 -18.35 -6.44
CA ILE A 101 5.46 -17.59 -5.46
C ILE A 101 5.40 -16.09 -5.73
N GLU A 102 6.24 -15.58 -6.64
CA GLU A 102 6.20 -14.17 -7.05
C GLU A 102 4.78 -13.78 -7.49
N GLY A 103 4.32 -12.61 -7.08
CA GLY A 103 2.96 -12.12 -7.37
C GLY A 103 1.87 -12.70 -6.47
N SER A 104 2.15 -13.73 -5.66
CA SER A 104 1.17 -14.26 -4.70
C SER A 104 0.79 -13.22 -3.66
N HIS A 105 -0.47 -13.23 -3.20
CA HIS A 105 -0.92 -12.36 -2.13
C HIS A 105 -0.22 -12.70 -0.82
N ARG A 106 0.26 -11.68 -0.11
CA ARG A 106 0.99 -11.83 1.13
C ARG A 106 0.18 -11.40 2.35
N HIS A 107 -0.43 -10.25 2.26
CA HIS A 107 -1.25 -9.69 3.34
C HIS A 107 -2.33 -8.78 2.76
N ALA A 108 -3.37 -8.57 3.55
CA ALA A 108 -4.37 -7.54 3.32
C ALA A 108 -4.11 -6.36 4.24
N SER A 109 -4.36 -5.17 3.76
CA SER A 109 -4.31 -3.92 4.52
C SER A 109 -5.39 -2.97 4.00
N THR A 110 -5.53 -1.81 4.62
CA THR A 110 -6.45 -0.77 4.15
C THR A 110 -5.75 0.18 3.18
N HIS A 111 -6.48 0.65 2.19
CA HIS A 111 -5.99 1.69 1.28
C HIS A 111 -5.76 3.01 2.04
N ALA A 112 -4.65 3.66 1.80
CA ALA A 112 -4.27 4.86 2.56
C ALA A 112 -5.26 6.02 2.40
N ALA A 113 -5.93 6.16 1.26
CA ALA A 113 -6.81 7.28 0.94
C ALA A 113 -8.25 6.86 0.59
N GLY A 114 -8.43 5.63 0.08
CA GLY A 114 -9.71 5.18 -0.48
C GLY A 114 -10.75 4.89 0.60
N VAL A 115 -11.90 5.56 0.47
CA VAL A 115 -13.08 5.38 1.32
C VAL A 115 -14.30 5.19 0.42
N VAL A 116 -15.19 4.29 0.79
CA VAL A 116 -16.49 4.13 0.15
C VAL A 116 -17.59 4.63 1.09
N ILE A 117 -18.61 5.26 0.50
CA ILE A 117 -19.79 5.74 1.20
C ILE A 117 -21.01 5.12 0.52
N GLY A 118 -21.73 4.27 1.22
CA GLY A 118 -22.96 3.65 0.75
C GLY A 118 -24.20 4.46 1.16
N HIS A 119 -25.26 4.35 0.37
CA HIS A 119 -26.59 4.89 0.73
C HIS A 119 -27.36 3.97 1.69
N GLU A 120 -26.86 2.74 1.88
CA GLU A 120 -27.35 1.77 2.86
C GLU A 120 -26.17 1.04 3.52
N LYS A 121 -26.46 0.12 4.44
CA LYS A 121 -25.43 -0.68 5.12
C LYS A 121 -24.56 -1.42 4.11
N LEU A 122 -23.26 -1.16 4.15
CA LEU A 122 -22.31 -1.74 3.21
C LEU A 122 -22.29 -3.28 3.23
N SER A 123 -22.60 -3.89 4.39
CA SER A 123 -22.70 -5.34 4.52
C SER A 123 -23.77 -6.01 3.67
N LYS A 124 -24.73 -5.24 3.12
CA LYS A 124 -25.72 -5.75 2.16
C LYS A 124 -25.21 -5.77 0.72
N VAL A 125 -24.18 -4.97 0.43
CA VAL A 125 -23.64 -4.76 -0.93
C VAL A 125 -22.33 -5.53 -1.10
N VAL A 126 -21.44 -5.46 -0.11
CA VAL A 126 -20.11 -6.09 -0.15
C VAL A 126 -19.78 -6.73 1.19
N PRO A 127 -19.01 -7.83 1.21
CA PRO A 127 -18.45 -8.35 2.44
C PRO A 127 -17.45 -7.36 3.02
N LEU A 128 -17.44 -7.26 4.36
CA LEU A 128 -16.57 -6.36 5.09
C LEU A 128 -15.46 -7.13 5.81
N TYR A 129 -14.30 -6.51 5.92
CA TYR A 129 -13.14 -6.96 6.66
C TYR A 129 -12.86 -5.98 7.79
N LYS A 130 -12.66 -6.49 9.00
CA LYS A 130 -12.21 -5.68 10.13
C LYS A 130 -10.71 -5.84 10.28
N ASP A 131 -9.99 -4.77 10.04
CA ASP A 131 -8.56 -4.71 10.35
C ASP A 131 -8.38 -4.65 11.88
N GLN A 132 -7.41 -5.39 12.40
CA GLN A 132 -7.10 -5.40 13.83
C GLN A 132 -6.49 -4.07 14.33
N ASN A 133 -5.94 -3.28 13.42
CA ASN A 133 -5.22 -2.05 13.72
C ASN A 133 -6.08 -0.79 13.54
N THR A 134 -7.31 -0.91 13.04
CA THR A 134 -8.20 0.22 12.81
C THR A 134 -9.59 -0.05 13.34
N ASP A 135 -10.28 0.98 13.87
CA ASP A 135 -11.65 0.86 14.31
C ASP A 135 -12.67 0.87 13.17
N THR A 136 -12.22 1.18 11.95
CA THR A 136 -13.07 1.22 10.76
C THR A 136 -13.02 -0.09 9.97
N ASN A 137 -14.15 -0.45 9.38
CA ASN A 137 -14.21 -1.59 8.47
C ASN A 137 -13.54 -1.26 7.13
N ALA A 138 -13.09 -2.31 6.42
CA ALA A 138 -12.69 -2.22 5.03
C ALA A 138 -13.59 -3.11 4.16
N THR A 139 -13.79 -2.75 2.91
CA THR A 139 -14.43 -3.63 1.93
C THR A 139 -13.51 -4.80 1.63
N GLN A 140 -14.04 -6.01 1.40
CA GLN A 140 -13.22 -7.12 0.90
C GLN A 140 -12.99 -7.04 -0.61
N PHE A 141 -13.67 -6.13 -1.30
CA PHE A 141 -13.40 -5.81 -2.69
C PHE A 141 -12.34 -4.71 -2.79
N SER A 142 -11.31 -4.96 -3.60
CA SER A 142 -10.26 -3.98 -3.87
C SER A 142 -10.78 -2.81 -4.71
N MET A 143 -9.97 -1.76 -4.80
CA MET A 143 -10.30 -0.53 -5.54
C MET A 143 -10.78 -0.79 -6.99
N LYS A 144 -10.31 -1.87 -7.61
CA LYS A 144 -10.72 -2.26 -8.97
C LYS A 144 -12.18 -2.70 -9.05
N TYR A 145 -12.72 -3.31 -7.99
CA TYR A 145 -14.02 -3.98 -8.02
C TYR A 145 -15.12 -3.28 -7.22
N VAL A 146 -14.78 -2.30 -6.36
CA VAL A 146 -15.78 -1.61 -5.55
C VAL A 146 -16.80 -0.84 -6.38
N GLU A 147 -16.37 -0.26 -7.52
CA GLU A 147 -17.28 0.46 -8.43
C GLU A 147 -18.20 -0.51 -9.20
N GLU A 148 -17.69 -1.68 -9.60
CA GLU A 148 -18.49 -2.73 -10.22
C GLU A 148 -19.55 -3.27 -9.26
N ALA A 149 -19.29 -3.24 -7.95
CA ALA A 149 -20.25 -3.58 -6.90
C ALA A 149 -21.30 -2.48 -6.65
N GLY A 150 -21.24 -1.36 -7.36
CA GLY A 150 -22.18 -0.24 -7.23
C GLY A 150 -21.83 0.76 -6.14
N LEU A 151 -20.63 0.73 -5.59
CA LEU A 151 -20.17 1.68 -4.59
C LEU A 151 -19.40 2.84 -5.22
N ILE A 152 -19.56 4.03 -4.64
CA ILE A 152 -18.79 5.22 -5.05
C ILE A 152 -17.55 5.31 -4.15
N LYS A 153 -16.37 5.37 -4.77
CA LYS A 153 -15.12 5.58 -4.06
C LYS A 153 -14.75 7.06 -4.00
N PHE A 154 -14.20 7.44 -2.87
CA PHE A 154 -13.62 8.75 -2.61
C PHE A 154 -12.18 8.56 -2.19
N ASP A 155 -11.26 9.28 -2.80
CA ASP A 155 -9.86 9.31 -2.38
C ASP A 155 -9.62 10.57 -1.55
N PHE A 156 -9.52 10.38 -0.23
CA PHE A 156 -9.20 11.43 0.74
C PHE A 156 -7.69 11.46 0.94
N LEU A 157 -7.01 12.24 0.12
CA LEU A 157 -5.56 12.31 0.10
C LEU A 157 -5.05 13.22 1.23
N GLY A 158 -4.08 12.73 2.00
CA GLY A 158 -3.36 13.53 3.00
C GLY A 158 -2.11 14.14 2.40
N LEU A 159 -2.11 15.44 2.08
CA LEU A 159 -0.98 16.12 1.50
C LEU A 159 -0.14 16.84 2.56
N THR A 160 1.15 16.47 2.64
CA THR A 160 2.13 17.12 3.53
C THR A 160 2.27 18.62 3.20
N THR A 161 2.19 18.99 1.92
CA THR A 161 2.26 20.38 1.49
C THR A 161 1.19 21.24 2.15
N LEU A 162 -0.05 20.74 2.28
CA LEU A 162 -1.12 21.47 2.96
C LEU A 162 -0.84 21.62 4.46
N SER A 163 -0.23 20.63 5.11
CA SER A 163 0.19 20.74 6.50
C SER A 163 1.28 21.79 6.68
N ILE A 164 2.25 21.85 5.77
CA ILE A 164 3.31 22.87 5.79
C ILE A 164 2.72 24.28 5.61
N ILE A 165 1.77 24.44 4.68
CA ILE A 165 1.08 25.73 4.47
C ILE A 165 0.33 26.15 5.72
N ASP A 166 -0.43 25.25 6.35
CA ASP A 166 -1.16 25.52 7.58
C ASP A 166 -0.23 25.95 8.72
N ASP A 167 0.91 25.26 8.88
CA ASP A 167 1.91 25.60 9.89
C ASP A 167 2.60 26.95 9.61
N CYS A 168 2.90 27.26 8.34
CA CYS A 168 3.39 28.58 7.96
C CYS A 168 2.37 29.69 8.30
N VAL A 169 1.09 29.47 8.01
CA VAL A 169 0.03 30.42 8.37
C VAL A 169 -0.06 30.62 9.89
N LYS A 170 0.02 29.56 10.66
CA LYS A 170 0.02 29.62 12.13
C LYS A 170 1.23 30.42 12.64
N LEU A 171 2.42 30.23 12.05
CA LEU A 171 3.61 31.00 12.41
C LEU A 171 3.45 32.48 12.10
N VAL A 172 3.00 32.83 10.91
CA VAL A 172 2.77 34.22 10.51
C VAL A 172 1.73 34.89 11.40
N LYS A 173 0.65 34.17 11.79
CA LYS A 173 -0.39 34.69 12.67
C LYS A 173 0.08 34.98 14.09
N LYS A 174 1.20 34.39 14.56
CA LYS A 174 1.79 34.76 15.86
C LYS A 174 2.25 36.22 15.88
N ASP A 175 2.79 36.70 14.74
CA ASP A 175 3.32 38.06 14.63
C ASP A 175 2.27 39.02 14.00
N ASN A 176 1.37 38.51 13.18
CA ASN A 176 0.32 39.26 12.51
C ASN A 176 -1.03 38.53 12.57
N GLN A 177 -1.79 38.75 13.65
CA GLN A 177 -3.07 38.06 13.89
C GLN A 177 -4.14 38.29 12.81
N LYS A 178 -4.02 39.36 12.00
CA LYS A 178 -4.97 39.71 10.92
C LYS A 178 -4.62 39.06 9.60
N PHE A 179 -3.53 38.29 9.53
CA PHE A 179 -3.11 37.63 8.30
C PHE A 179 -4.17 36.61 7.84
N VAL A 180 -4.59 36.74 6.59
CA VAL A 180 -5.51 35.78 5.91
C VAL A 180 -4.86 35.39 4.60
N ILE A 181 -4.87 34.10 4.28
CA ILE A 181 -4.55 33.64 2.92
C ILE A 181 -5.79 33.91 2.05
N ASN A 182 -5.56 34.56 0.94
CA ASN A 182 -6.57 34.76 -0.11
C ASN A 182 -6.51 33.62 -1.14
#